data_90129f1e4717fce995fc2ebb02b4084c
#
_entry.id   90129f1e4717fce995fc2ebb02b4084c
#
_cell.length_a   1.000
_cell.length_b   1.000
_cell.length_c   1.000
_cell.angle_alpha   90.00
_cell.angle_beta   90.00
_cell.angle_gamma   90.00
#
_symmetry.space_group_name_H-M   'P 1'
#
loop_
_entity.id
_entity.type
_entity.pdbx_description
1 polymer ?
#
loop_
_entity_poly.entity_id
_entity_poly.type
_entity_poly.pdbx_seq_one_letter_code
_entity_poly.pdbx_strand_id
1 'polypeptide(L)'
;MAGVFLLTLSAQLLILQPATAEQTFRSDEWITECEVEAGSGAPDCSITLLFWQVRGDEDGSFALVVMIQTGNIGIVGQPFPVKAVLRVDKNPPIECRQTRYCIFPSAQALMAVKQLKVGSLILIDVFTAKGMFSFSLTPKGYQAGIAKIRAWGYRLSPD
;
A
#
# COMPACT_ATOMS: atom_id res chain seq x y z
N MET A 1 72.67 16.54 -3.94
CA MET A 1 71.42 16.74 -3.12
C MET A 1 70.21 16.18 -3.92
N ALA A 2 69.76 14.99 -3.56
CA ALA A 2 68.66 14.31 -4.26
C ALA A 2 67.42 14.45 -3.41
N GLY A 3 66.41 15.16 -3.93
CA GLY A 3 65.11 15.33 -3.29
C GLY A 3 64.20 14.18 -3.64
N VAL A 4 63.77 13.42 -2.61
CA VAL A 4 62.79 12.34 -2.74
C VAL A 4 61.40 12.97 -2.60
N PHE A 5 60.62 12.96 -3.68
CA PHE A 5 59.21 13.34 -3.67
C PHE A 5 58.35 12.11 -3.25
N LEU A 6 57.82 12.12 -2.04
CA LEU A 6 56.81 11.16 -1.58
C LEU A 6 55.46 11.56 -2.14
N LEU A 7 54.92 10.80 -3.11
CA LEU A 7 53.54 10.86 -3.56
C LEU A 7 52.66 10.10 -2.58
N THR A 8 51.90 10.80 -1.76
CA THR A 8 50.85 10.23 -0.94
C THR A 8 49.60 9.96 -1.80
N LEU A 9 49.37 8.67 -2.07
CA LEU A 9 48.18 8.20 -2.75
C LEU A 9 46.99 8.19 -1.74
N SER A 10 46.15 9.22 -1.78
CA SER A 10 44.89 9.24 -0.99
C SER A 10 43.89 8.31 -1.65
N ALA A 11 43.70 7.12 -1.09
CA ALA A 11 42.64 6.22 -1.46
C ALA A 11 41.30 6.81 -0.97
N GLN A 12 40.52 7.43 -1.86
CA GLN A 12 39.14 7.79 -1.58
C GLN A 12 38.32 6.50 -1.57
N LEU A 13 37.90 6.08 -0.36
CA LEU A 13 36.88 5.05 -0.17
C LEU A 13 35.56 5.62 -0.71
N LEU A 14 35.19 5.24 -1.91
CA LEU A 14 33.81 5.40 -2.41
C LEU A 14 32.93 4.49 -1.54
N ILE A 15 32.27 5.09 -0.54
CA ILE A 15 31.18 4.44 0.19
C ILE A 15 30.04 4.33 -0.83
N LEU A 16 29.91 3.15 -1.45
CA LEU A 16 28.70 2.79 -2.17
C LEU A 16 27.55 2.76 -1.13
N GLN A 17 26.77 3.82 -1.09
CA GLN A 17 25.47 3.77 -0.39
C GLN A 17 24.64 2.70 -1.11
N PRO A 18 24.08 1.69 -0.39
CA PRO A 18 23.15 0.77 -1.01
C PRO A 18 21.97 1.60 -1.51
N ALA A 19 21.76 1.61 -2.82
CA ALA A 19 20.56 2.15 -3.40
C ALA A 19 19.39 1.41 -2.75
N THR A 20 18.49 2.13 -2.09
CA THR A 20 17.23 1.59 -1.60
C THR A 20 16.51 1.02 -2.82
N ALA A 21 16.44 -0.30 -2.92
CA ALA A 21 15.81 -0.94 -4.05
C ALA A 21 14.29 -0.85 -3.82
N GLU A 22 13.66 0.15 -4.41
CA GLU A 22 12.21 0.21 -4.55
C GLU A 22 11.78 -0.92 -5.48
N GLN A 23 10.87 -1.77 -5.01
CA GLN A 23 10.31 -2.86 -5.79
C GLN A 23 8.82 -2.60 -6.00
N THR A 24 8.42 -2.52 -7.26
CA THR A 24 7.03 -2.29 -7.67
C THR A 24 6.52 -3.45 -8.53
N PHE A 25 5.28 -3.87 -8.30
CA PHE A 25 4.57 -4.86 -9.08
C PHE A 25 3.12 -4.40 -9.32
N ARG A 26 2.62 -4.59 -10.54
CA ARG A 26 1.22 -4.27 -10.90
C ARG A 26 0.48 -5.52 -11.33
N SER A 27 -0.76 -5.64 -10.88
CA SER A 27 -1.72 -6.65 -11.31
C SER A 27 -3.11 -6.04 -11.35
N ASP A 28 -3.64 -5.86 -12.52
CA ASP A 28 -4.86 -5.10 -12.79
C ASP A 28 -4.76 -3.67 -12.22
N GLU A 29 -5.72 -3.20 -11.46
CA GLU A 29 -5.71 -1.90 -10.77
C GLU A 29 -4.93 -1.92 -9.45
N TRP A 30 -4.33 -3.07 -9.08
CA TRP A 30 -3.54 -3.20 -7.87
C TRP A 30 -2.06 -2.90 -8.11
N ILE A 31 -1.49 -2.15 -7.18
CA ILE A 31 -0.06 -1.81 -7.15
C ILE A 31 0.51 -2.34 -5.84
N THR A 32 1.57 -3.11 -5.92
CA THR A 32 2.35 -3.59 -4.77
C THR A 32 3.69 -2.90 -4.77
N GLU A 33 4.04 -2.26 -3.69
CA GLU A 33 5.29 -1.52 -3.52
C GLU A 33 5.96 -1.95 -2.22
N CYS A 34 7.26 -2.16 -2.26
CA CYS A 34 8.08 -2.38 -1.10
C CYS A 34 9.32 -1.49 -1.17
N GLU A 35 9.58 -0.78 -0.10
CA GLU A 35 10.80 -0.01 0.11
C GLU A 35 11.57 -0.60 1.29
N VAL A 36 12.89 -0.54 1.25
CA VAL A 36 13.72 -0.90 2.40
C VAL A 36 14.13 0.39 3.09
N GLU A 37 13.72 0.55 4.34
CA GLU A 37 14.03 1.74 5.12
C GLU A 37 15.55 1.87 5.33
N ALA A 38 16.10 3.02 4.97
CA ALA A 38 17.50 3.30 5.17
C ALA A 38 17.85 3.32 6.68
N GLY A 39 18.69 2.38 7.11
CA GLY A 39 19.17 2.24 8.49
C GLY A 39 18.59 1.07 9.28
N SER A 40 17.32 0.73 9.16
CA SER A 40 16.72 -0.45 9.81
C SER A 40 16.86 -1.71 8.96
N GLY A 41 16.92 -1.57 7.64
CA GLY A 41 16.84 -2.68 6.69
C GLY A 41 15.48 -3.38 6.69
N ALA A 42 14.51 -2.86 7.44
CA ALA A 42 13.16 -3.42 7.47
C ALA A 42 12.41 -3.03 6.19
N PRO A 43 11.69 -3.97 5.56
CA PRO A 43 10.85 -3.65 4.42
C PRO A 43 9.57 -2.94 4.91
N ASP A 44 9.19 -1.88 4.21
CA ASP A 44 7.84 -1.30 4.29
C ASP A 44 7.11 -1.60 2.99
N CYS A 45 6.07 -2.42 3.07
CA CYS A 45 5.32 -2.87 1.91
C CYS A 45 3.87 -2.42 1.99
N SER A 46 3.35 -1.95 0.88
CA SER A 46 1.93 -1.64 0.70
C SER A 46 1.35 -2.35 -0.52
N ILE A 47 0.06 -2.64 -0.47
CA ILE A 47 -0.72 -3.08 -1.63
C ILE A 47 -1.89 -2.11 -1.78
N THR A 48 -1.93 -1.41 -2.89
CA THR A 48 -2.87 -0.34 -3.18
C THR A 48 -3.78 -0.72 -4.35
N LEU A 49 -5.09 -0.61 -4.16
CA LEU A 49 -6.08 -0.70 -5.22
C LEU A 49 -6.52 0.69 -5.62
N LEU A 50 -6.34 1.05 -6.88
CA LEU A 50 -6.85 2.30 -7.45
C LEU A 50 -8.22 2.08 -8.06
N PHE A 51 -9.17 2.98 -7.78
CA PHE A 51 -10.51 2.92 -8.36
C PHE A 51 -11.10 4.33 -8.52
N TRP A 52 -11.87 4.50 -9.58
CA TRP A 52 -12.46 5.79 -9.92
C TRP A 52 -13.86 5.62 -10.50
N GLN A 53 -14.66 6.67 -10.38
CA GLN A 53 -15.98 6.74 -10.99
C GLN A 53 -16.23 8.18 -11.46
N VAL A 54 -16.73 8.31 -12.69
CA VAL A 54 -17.25 9.56 -13.23
C VAL A 54 -18.77 9.55 -13.03
N ARG A 55 -19.32 10.59 -12.41
CA ARG A 55 -20.75 10.71 -12.16
C ARG A 55 -21.23 12.13 -12.51
N GLY A 56 -21.66 12.31 -13.74
CA GLY A 56 -22.00 13.64 -14.26
C GLY A 56 -20.76 14.55 -14.28
N ASP A 57 -20.84 15.69 -13.60
CA ASP A 57 -19.73 16.64 -13.45
C ASP A 57 -18.84 16.33 -12.23
N GLU A 58 -19.07 15.22 -11.53
CA GLU A 58 -18.34 14.83 -10.33
C GLU A 58 -17.52 13.59 -10.58
N ASP A 59 -16.19 13.75 -10.47
CA ASP A 59 -15.24 12.66 -10.54
C ASP A 59 -14.83 12.25 -9.13
N GLY A 60 -14.84 10.94 -8.85
CA GLY A 60 -14.29 10.35 -7.66
C GLY A 60 -13.10 9.46 -8.00
N SER A 61 -11.92 9.77 -7.43
CA SER A 61 -10.72 8.96 -7.56
C SER A 61 -10.24 8.56 -6.16
N PHE A 62 -10.18 7.25 -5.91
CA PHE A 62 -9.88 6.71 -4.59
C PHE A 62 -8.82 5.61 -4.65
N ALA A 63 -8.19 5.36 -3.51
CA ALA A 63 -7.29 4.23 -3.30
C ALA A 63 -7.63 3.53 -1.99
N LEU A 64 -7.74 2.20 -2.04
CA LEU A 64 -7.71 1.32 -0.87
C LEU A 64 -6.25 0.93 -0.64
N VAL A 65 -5.67 1.34 0.48
CA VAL A 65 -4.28 1.10 0.83
C VAL A 65 -4.21 0.07 1.97
N VAL A 66 -3.47 -1.01 1.77
CA VAL A 66 -3.19 -2.04 2.78
C VAL A 66 -1.71 -2.02 3.12
N MET A 67 -1.39 -1.61 4.34
CA MET A 67 -0.02 -1.63 4.88
C MET A 67 0.28 -3.03 5.42
N ILE A 68 1.23 -3.72 4.82
CA ILE A 68 1.45 -5.16 5.06
C ILE A 68 2.04 -5.43 6.44
N GLN A 69 2.97 -4.59 6.91
CA GLN A 69 3.64 -4.78 8.20
C GLN A 69 2.72 -4.57 9.39
N THR A 70 1.80 -3.63 9.29
CA THR A 70 0.89 -3.25 10.38
C THR A 70 -0.50 -3.85 10.25
N GLY A 71 -0.86 -4.34 9.07
CA GLY A 71 -2.21 -4.78 8.74
C GLY A 71 -3.23 -3.64 8.71
N ASN A 72 -2.78 -2.39 8.69
CA ASN A 72 -3.68 -1.23 8.59
C ASN A 72 -4.29 -1.16 7.19
N ILE A 73 -5.56 -0.79 7.15
CA ILE A 73 -6.27 -0.51 5.90
C ILE A 73 -6.83 0.91 5.97
N GLY A 74 -6.71 1.63 4.88
CA GLY A 74 -7.29 2.97 4.75
C GLY A 74 -7.82 3.23 3.35
N ILE A 75 -8.75 4.19 3.25
CA ILE A 75 -9.22 4.74 1.98
C ILE A 75 -8.83 6.21 1.92
N VAL A 76 -8.15 6.57 0.84
CA VAL A 76 -7.76 7.95 0.52
C VAL A 76 -8.33 8.32 -0.84
N GLY A 77 -8.47 9.58 -1.13
CA GLY A 77 -8.93 10.02 -2.47
C GLY A 77 -9.51 11.41 -2.53
N GLN A 78 -10.03 11.74 -3.70
CA GLN A 78 -10.70 13.00 -4.00
C GLN A 78 -12.07 12.70 -4.64
N PRO A 79 -13.16 13.35 -4.14
CA PRO A 79 -13.24 14.20 -2.95
C PRO A 79 -12.87 13.44 -1.66
N PHE A 80 -12.41 14.14 -0.63
CA PHE A 80 -11.98 13.49 0.62
C PHE A 80 -13.08 12.62 1.23
N PRO A 81 -12.80 11.33 1.55
CA PRO A 81 -13.77 10.45 2.21
C PRO A 81 -14.00 10.90 3.65
N VAL A 82 -15.27 11.12 4.01
CA VAL A 82 -15.70 11.39 5.40
C VAL A 82 -16.12 10.11 6.13
N LYS A 83 -16.46 9.09 5.36
CA LYS A 83 -16.83 7.75 5.79
C LYS A 83 -16.58 6.78 4.65
N ALA A 84 -16.19 5.55 4.96
CA ALA A 84 -16.27 4.48 3.99
C ALA A 84 -16.73 3.18 4.65
N VAL A 85 -17.38 2.34 3.86
CA VAL A 85 -17.83 1.01 4.23
C VAL A 85 -17.17 0.02 3.28
N LEU A 86 -16.43 -0.94 3.83
CA LEU A 86 -15.77 -2.01 3.09
C LEU A 86 -16.40 -3.35 3.47
N ARG A 87 -16.75 -4.15 2.48
CA ARG A 87 -17.20 -5.52 2.64
C ARG A 87 -16.50 -6.45 1.65
N VAL A 88 -16.04 -7.59 2.13
CA VAL A 88 -15.47 -8.65 1.30
C VAL A 88 -16.45 -9.82 1.29
N ASP A 89 -16.93 -10.20 0.11
CA ASP A 89 -17.96 -11.22 -0.10
C ASP A 89 -19.23 -10.99 0.75
N LYS A 90 -19.67 -11.99 1.50
CA LYS A 90 -20.83 -11.95 2.39
C LYS A 90 -20.47 -11.63 3.85
N ASN A 91 -19.20 -11.29 4.13
CA ASN A 91 -18.76 -10.98 5.48
C ASN A 91 -19.41 -9.69 6.00
N PRO A 92 -19.48 -9.50 7.32
CA PRO A 92 -19.94 -8.24 7.90
C PRO A 92 -19.12 -7.06 7.38
N PRO A 93 -19.78 -5.93 7.05
CA PRO A 93 -19.07 -4.74 6.61
C PRO A 93 -18.26 -4.14 7.76
N ILE A 94 -17.13 -3.53 7.42
CA ILE A 94 -16.34 -2.70 8.31
C ILE A 94 -16.46 -1.25 7.90
N GLU A 95 -16.33 -0.34 8.86
CA GLU A 95 -16.58 1.08 8.64
C GLU A 95 -15.45 1.92 9.22
N CYS A 96 -14.99 2.90 8.46
CA CYS A 96 -14.14 3.97 8.96
C CYS A 96 -14.90 5.31 8.94
N ARG A 97 -14.60 6.18 9.91
CA ARG A 97 -15.11 7.54 10.01
C ARG A 97 -13.99 8.47 10.43
N GLN A 98 -13.45 9.25 9.51
CA GLN A 98 -12.46 10.29 9.82
C GLN A 98 -12.52 11.40 8.79
N THR A 99 -11.99 12.57 9.15
CA THR A 99 -12.12 13.79 8.35
C THR A 99 -11.07 13.93 7.24
N ARG A 100 -9.98 13.18 7.23
CA ARG A 100 -8.88 13.34 6.25
C ARG A 100 -8.38 12.03 5.64
N TYR A 101 -8.27 10.99 6.45
CA TYR A 101 -7.89 9.64 6.00
C TYR A 101 -8.84 8.66 6.66
N CYS A 102 -9.56 7.89 5.85
CA CYS A 102 -10.51 6.92 6.36
C CYS A 102 -9.77 5.62 6.72
N ILE A 103 -9.19 5.56 7.92
CA ILE A 103 -8.46 4.39 8.43
C ILE A 103 -9.44 3.51 9.18
N PHE A 104 -9.49 2.22 8.84
CA PHE A 104 -10.34 1.25 9.51
C PHE A 104 -9.77 0.87 10.88
N PRO A 105 -10.61 0.62 11.90
CA PRO A 105 -10.15 0.17 13.21
C PRO A 105 -9.30 -1.11 13.11
N SER A 106 -8.18 -1.18 13.82
CA SER A 106 -7.14 -2.21 13.66
C SER A 106 -7.67 -3.65 13.71
N ALA A 107 -8.57 -3.98 14.66
CA ALA A 107 -9.15 -5.32 14.76
C ALA A 107 -10.01 -5.68 13.53
N GLN A 108 -10.75 -4.71 12.98
CA GLN A 108 -11.58 -4.90 11.79
C GLN A 108 -10.70 -4.94 10.52
N ALA A 109 -9.66 -4.12 10.47
CA ALA A 109 -8.68 -4.11 9.39
C ALA A 109 -8.00 -5.48 9.24
N LEU A 110 -7.54 -6.08 10.33
CA LEU A 110 -6.93 -7.42 10.32
C LEU A 110 -7.90 -8.50 9.82
N MET A 111 -9.18 -8.43 10.18
CA MET A 111 -10.18 -9.34 9.63
C MET A 111 -10.35 -9.14 8.12
N ALA A 112 -10.43 -7.89 7.66
CA ALA A 112 -10.54 -7.60 6.24
C ALA A 112 -9.30 -8.06 5.44
N VAL A 113 -8.09 -7.88 5.98
CA VAL A 113 -6.86 -8.42 5.36
C VAL A 113 -6.95 -9.93 5.15
N LYS A 114 -7.42 -10.68 6.17
CA LYS A 114 -7.62 -12.14 6.05
C LYS A 114 -8.66 -12.48 4.99
N GLN A 115 -9.74 -11.72 4.91
CA GLN A 115 -10.79 -11.92 3.90
C GLN A 115 -10.30 -11.58 2.48
N LEU A 116 -9.48 -10.54 2.29
CA LEU A 116 -8.89 -10.20 1.00
C LEU A 116 -7.98 -11.30 0.44
N LYS A 117 -7.31 -12.08 1.31
CA LYS A 117 -6.44 -13.20 0.91
C LYS A 117 -7.22 -14.32 0.21
N VAL A 118 -8.50 -14.51 0.51
CA VAL A 118 -9.31 -15.65 0.04
C VAL A 118 -10.61 -15.25 -0.63
N GLY A 119 -10.98 -13.98 -0.56
CA GLY A 119 -12.23 -13.46 -1.10
C GLY A 119 -12.26 -13.39 -2.62
N SER A 120 -13.44 -13.14 -3.16
CA SER A 120 -13.71 -13.03 -4.59
C SER A 120 -14.30 -11.69 -5.01
N LEU A 121 -14.91 -10.97 -4.07
CA LEU A 121 -15.60 -9.71 -4.32
C LEU A 121 -15.33 -8.71 -3.20
N ILE A 122 -15.02 -7.48 -3.58
CA ILE A 122 -14.90 -6.34 -2.67
C ILE A 122 -16.01 -5.35 -3.03
N LEU A 123 -16.79 -4.94 -2.05
CA LEU A 123 -17.75 -3.84 -2.17
C LEU A 123 -17.27 -2.68 -1.29
N ILE A 124 -17.17 -1.50 -1.88
CA ILE A 124 -16.75 -0.28 -1.18
C ILE A 124 -17.76 0.82 -1.46
N ASP A 125 -18.31 1.40 -0.39
CA ASP A 125 -19.07 2.64 -0.45
C ASP A 125 -18.25 3.75 0.19
N VAL A 126 -17.95 4.80 -0.58
CA VAL A 126 -17.21 5.98 -0.12
C VAL A 126 -18.16 7.16 -0.03
N PHE A 127 -18.30 7.72 1.15
CA PHE A 127 -19.13 8.90 1.41
C PHE A 127 -18.23 10.14 1.48
N THR A 128 -18.58 11.16 0.74
CA THR A 128 -17.84 12.43 0.65
C THR A 128 -18.81 13.59 0.81
N ALA A 129 -18.32 14.81 0.90
CA ALA A 129 -19.15 16.01 0.89
C ALA A 129 -19.96 16.19 -0.42
N LYS A 130 -19.54 15.52 -1.51
CA LYS A 130 -20.20 15.57 -2.81
C LYS A 130 -21.17 14.42 -3.06
N GLY A 131 -21.26 13.46 -2.15
CA GLY A 131 -22.18 12.31 -2.27
C GLY A 131 -21.49 10.98 -2.02
N MET A 132 -22.18 9.91 -2.40
CA MET A 132 -21.73 8.53 -2.22
C MET A 132 -21.27 7.94 -3.55
N PHE A 133 -20.12 7.29 -3.53
CA PHE A 133 -19.55 6.51 -4.63
C PHE A 133 -19.51 5.03 -4.22
N SER A 134 -20.03 4.14 -5.07
CA SER A 134 -20.12 2.69 -4.79
C SER A 134 -19.32 1.92 -5.83
N PHE A 135 -18.49 0.97 -5.37
CA PHE A 135 -17.60 0.19 -6.20
C PHE A 135 -17.76 -1.30 -5.93
N SER A 136 -17.62 -2.08 -7.00
CA SER A 136 -17.59 -3.54 -6.98
C SER A 136 -16.30 -3.99 -7.66
N LEU A 137 -15.38 -4.59 -6.92
CA LEU A 137 -13.98 -4.79 -7.29
C LEU A 137 -13.56 -6.24 -6.98
N THR A 138 -12.42 -6.67 -7.51
CA THR A 138 -11.86 -8.00 -7.26
C THR A 138 -10.60 -7.93 -6.40
N PRO A 139 -10.41 -8.85 -5.42
CA PRO A 139 -9.18 -8.94 -4.63
C PRO A 139 -8.05 -9.70 -5.31
N LYS A 140 -8.19 -10.18 -6.55
CA LYS A 140 -7.17 -10.99 -7.25
C LYS A 140 -5.80 -10.33 -7.28
N GLY A 141 -5.72 -9.03 -7.55
CA GLY A 141 -4.45 -8.31 -7.56
C GLY A 141 -3.82 -8.19 -6.17
N TYR A 142 -4.62 -8.13 -5.09
CA TYR A 142 -4.11 -8.22 -3.72
C TYR A 142 -3.42 -9.57 -3.47
N GLN A 143 -4.04 -10.68 -3.87
CA GLN A 143 -3.50 -12.03 -3.72
C GLN A 143 -2.20 -12.19 -4.53
N ALA A 144 -2.16 -11.64 -5.74
CA ALA A 144 -0.96 -11.61 -6.58
C ALA A 144 0.16 -10.76 -5.93
N GLY A 145 -0.17 -9.61 -5.34
CA GLY A 145 0.74 -8.76 -4.60
C GLY A 145 1.37 -9.47 -3.41
N ILE A 146 0.57 -10.15 -2.58
CA ILE A 146 1.05 -10.98 -1.46
C ILE A 146 2.03 -12.05 -1.94
N ALA A 147 1.71 -12.76 -3.03
CA ALA A 147 2.60 -13.76 -3.60
C ALA A 147 3.93 -13.14 -4.08
N LYS A 148 3.85 -11.93 -4.66
CA LYS A 148 5.02 -11.21 -5.14
C LYS A 148 5.94 -10.73 -4.01
N ILE A 149 5.38 -10.19 -2.92
CA ILE A 149 6.14 -9.78 -1.72
C ILE A 149 6.93 -10.98 -1.15
N ARG A 150 6.29 -12.15 -1.07
CA ARG A 150 6.95 -13.39 -0.65
C ARG A 150 8.08 -13.80 -1.61
N ALA A 151 7.86 -13.69 -2.93
CA ALA A 151 8.87 -13.98 -3.94
C ALA A 151 10.07 -13.03 -3.89
N TRP A 152 9.89 -11.80 -3.41
CA TRP A 152 10.98 -10.85 -3.12
C TRP A 152 11.74 -11.19 -1.84
N GLY A 153 11.33 -12.22 -1.08
CA GLY A 153 11.98 -12.67 0.14
C GLY A 153 11.54 -11.92 1.41
N TYR A 154 10.53 -11.05 1.33
CA TYR A 154 10.03 -10.33 2.50
C TYR A 154 9.08 -11.19 3.32
N ARG A 155 9.24 -11.13 4.64
CA ARG A 155 8.32 -11.78 5.57
C ARG A 155 7.08 -10.89 5.74
N LEU A 156 5.92 -11.49 5.55
CA LEU A 156 4.66 -10.84 5.91
C LEU A 156 4.53 -10.90 7.43
N SER A 157 3.99 -9.84 8.06
CA SER A 157 3.64 -9.88 9.48
C SER A 157 2.70 -11.05 9.78
N PRO A 158 2.71 -11.64 11.01
CA PRO A 158 2.20 -12.97 11.23
C PRO A 158 0.75 -13.16 10.74
N ASP A 159 0.56 -14.32 10.11
CA ASP A 159 -0.75 -14.83 9.66
C ASP A 159 -1.74 -15.02 10.82
#